data_7677fc38afe4c45f75380a0117340c94
#
_entry.id   7677fc38afe4c45f75380a0117340c94
#
_cell.length_a   1.000
_cell.length_b   1.000
_cell.length_c   1.000
_cell.angle_alpha   90.00
_cell.angle_beta   90.00
_cell.angle_gamma   90.00
#
_symmetry.space_group_name_H-M   'P 1'
#
loop_
_entity.id
_entity.type
_entity.pdbx_description
1 polymer ?
#
loop_
_entity_poly.entity_id
_entity_poly.type
_entity_poly.pdbx_seq_one_letter_code
_entity_poly.pdbx_strand_id
1 'polypeptide(L)'
;MQPLQSTEKDYRRLGHDITALLVHDHGEHLAKFEESLRLHKVKLTHARTCREASQAIQQDSPPLLIFTDTRLSDGTFQDILKLAAEAEEFVNVLVVSRVGSTTLYMEAMEHGAFDFLTPNIEPSRFPLIFLSATADAMDRRCRQSQESLAPVLA
;
A
#
# COMPACT_ATOMS: atom_id res chain seq x y z
N MET A 1 3.98 19.56 18.55
CA MET A 1 4.30 18.35 17.82
C MET A 1 3.84 18.43 16.40
N GLN A 2 4.76 18.67 15.48
CA GLN A 2 4.42 19.05 14.12
C GLN A 2 4.96 18.13 13.01
N PRO A 3 5.51 16.92 13.29
CA PRO A 3 6.06 16.11 12.22
C PRO A 3 5.01 15.62 11.22
N LEU A 4 3.80 15.28 11.72
CA LEU A 4 2.72 14.77 10.86
C LEU A 4 2.08 15.87 10.00
N GLN A 5 1.93 17.07 10.54
CA GLN A 5 1.41 18.20 9.78
C GLN A 5 2.39 18.68 8.71
N SER A 6 3.67 18.66 9.03
CA SER A 6 4.74 18.98 8.11
C SER A 6 4.75 18.02 6.90
N THR A 7 4.64 16.73 7.19
CA THR A 7 4.62 15.67 6.19
C THR A 7 3.41 15.80 5.25
N GLU A 8 2.23 16.05 5.80
CA GLU A 8 1.01 16.21 5.00
C GLU A 8 1.09 17.43 4.08
N LYS A 9 1.65 18.53 4.56
CA LYS A 9 1.88 19.73 3.76
C LYS A 9 2.89 19.49 2.65
N ASP A 10 3.93 18.72 2.93
CA ASP A 10 4.97 18.42 1.96
C ASP A 10 4.42 17.54 0.83
N TYR A 11 3.53 16.59 1.13
CA TYR A 11 2.86 15.80 0.10
C TYR A 11 1.97 16.64 -0.81
N ARG A 12 1.24 17.57 -0.24
CA ARG A 12 0.42 18.50 -1.02
C ARG A 12 1.26 19.41 -1.92
N ARG A 13 2.46 19.80 -1.46
CA ARG A 13 3.38 20.62 -2.23
C ARG A 13 3.98 19.88 -3.43
N LEU A 14 4.17 18.57 -3.30
CA LEU A 14 4.73 17.76 -4.37
C LEU A 14 3.73 17.48 -5.49
N GLY A 15 2.44 17.86 -5.31
CA GLY A 15 1.42 17.71 -6.34
C GLY A 15 1.14 16.27 -6.74
N HIS A 16 1.56 15.32 -5.93
CA HIS A 16 1.31 13.92 -6.19
C HIS A 16 -0.01 13.49 -5.56
N ASP A 17 -0.92 13.02 -6.39
CA ASP A 17 -2.12 12.36 -5.90
C ASP A 17 -1.71 11.04 -5.27
N ILE A 18 -2.14 10.82 -4.02
CA ILE A 18 -1.90 9.55 -3.35
C ILE A 18 -2.84 8.53 -3.99
N THR A 19 -2.27 7.47 -4.55
CA THR A 19 -3.03 6.41 -5.19
C THR A 19 -2.91 5.12 -4.40
N ALA A 20 -4.01 4.40 -4.28
CA ALA A 20 -4.05 3.11 -3.61
C ALA A 20 -4.86 2.10 -4.43
N LEU A 21 -4.39 0.86 -4.44
CA LEU A 21 -5.06 -0.26 -5.07
C LEU A 21 -5.67 -1.14 -3.98
N LEU A 22 -6.96 -1.42 -4.09
CA LEU A 22 -7.65 -2.37 -3.23
C LEU A 22 -7.79 -3.69 -3.97
N VAL A 23 -7.21 -4.76 -3.41
CA VAL A 23 -7.20 -6.09 -4.02
C VAL A 23 -8.05 -7.04 -3.19
N HIS A 24 -9.26 -7.31 -3.65
CA HIS A 24 -10.18 -8.25 -3.01
C HIS A 24 -11.32 -8.61 -3.95
N ASP A 25 -11.94 -9.75 -3.70
CA ASP A 25 -13.17 -10.16 -4.36
C ASP A 25 -14.24 -10.33 -3.28
N HIS A 26 -15.20 -9.40 -3.24
CA HIS A 26 -16.27 -9.35 -2.22
C HIS A 26 -15.78 -9.29 -0.77
N GLY A 27 -14.64 -8.62 -0.52
CA GLY A 27 -14.07 -8.46 0.81
C GLY A 27 -14.72 -7.33 1.60
N GLU A 28 -15.79 -7.61 2.36
CA GLU A 28 -16.47 -6.60 3.18
C GLU A 28 -15.55 -5.95 4.19
N HIS A 29 -14.56 -6.67 4.69
CA HIS A 29 -13.59 -6.16 5.65
C HIS A 29 -12.72 -5.05 5.07
N LEU A 30 -12.53 -5.01 3.74
CA LEU A 30 -11.82 -3.92 3.10
C LEU A 30 -12.70 -2.69 2.87
N ALA A 31 -14.02 -2.83 2.88
CA ALA A 31 -14.93 -1.71 2.68
C ALA A 31 -14.76 -0.60 3.73
N LYS A 32 -14.45 -0.98 4.97
CA LYS A 32 -14.20 -0.02 6.04
C LYS A 32 -12.96 0.84 5.76
N PHE A 33 -11.92 0.22 5.25
CA PHE A 33 -10.70 0.93 4.89
C PHE A 33 -10.90 1.81 3.65
N GLU A 34 -11.70 1.34 2.71
CA GLU A 34 -12.05 2.11 1.52
C GLU A 34 -12.69 3.45 1.89
N GLU A 35 -13.66 3.44 2.81
CA GLU A 35 -14.31 4.65 3.29
C GLU A 35 -13.31 5.61 3.93
N SER A 36 -12.43 5.09 4.80
CA SER A 36 -11.39 5.90 5.44
C SER A 36 -10.44 6.50 4.43
N LEU A 37 -10.05 5.75 3.40
CA LEU A 37 -9.18 6.24 2.34
C LEU A 37 -9.83 7.37 1.54
N ARG A 38 -11.12 7.27 1.25
CA ARG A 38 -11.87 8.32 0.56
C ARG A 38 -11.90 9.62 1.35
N LEU A 39 -11.99 9.52 2.68
CA LEU A 39 -11.95 10.70 3.55
C LEU A 39 -10.60 11.42 3.48
N HIS A 40 -9.53 10.70 3.16
CA HIS A 40 -8.19 11.26 3.00
C HIS A 40 -7.87 11.67 1.56
N LYS A 41 -8.88 11.72 0.68
CA LYS A 41 -8.77 12.12 -0.73
C LYS A 41 -7.81 11.25 -1.52
N VAL A 42 -7.75 9.97 -1.20
CA VAL A 42 -6.93 8.99 -1.91
C VAL A 42 -7.65 8.56 -3.18
N LYS A 43 -6.91 8.52 -4.28
CA LYS A 43 -7.43 7.99 -5.53
C LYS A 43 -7.38 6.46 -5.49
N LEU A 44 -8.55 5.84 -5.51
CA LEU A 44 -8.69 4.39 -5.38
C LEU A 44 -8.89 3.71 -6.72
N THR A 45 -8.21 2.59 -6.90
CA THR A 45 -8.47 1.63 -7.97
C THR A 45 -8.70 0.25 -7.34
N HIS A 46 -9.32 -0.65 -8.08
CA HIS A 46 -9.72 -1.96 -7.57
C HIS A 46 -9.22 -3.07 -8.47
N ALA A 47 -8.84 -4.19 -7.86
CA ALA A 47 -8.52 -5.43 -8.55
C ALA A 47 -9.15 -6.58 -7.77
N ARG A 48 -9.70 -7.55 -8.47
CA ARG A 48 -10.36 -8.71 -7.85
C ARG A 48 -9.44 -9.92 -7.78
N THR A 49 -8.39 -9.93 -8.58
CA THR A 49 -7.50 -11.07 -8.74
C THR A 49 -6.06 -10.61 -8.72
N CYS A 50 -5.15 -11.56 -8.53
CA CYS A 50 -3.72 -11.30 -8.65
C CYS A 50 -3.36 -10.82 -10.07
N ARG A 51 -4.03 -11.38 -11.08
CA ARG A 51 -3.83 -10.98 -12.47
C ARG A 51 -4.19 -9.52 -12.70
N GLU A 52 -5.36 -9.08 -12.21
CA GLU A 52 -5.76 -7.68 -12.30
C GLU A 52 -4.82 -6.76 -11.53
N ALA A 53 -4.38 -7.20 -10.36
CA ALA A 53 -3.41 -6.46 -9.55
C ALA A 53 -2.09 -6.29 -10.30
N SER A 54 -1.60 -7.34 -10.96
CA SER A 54 -0.40 -7.29 -11.77
C SER A 54 -0.50 -6.23 -12.87
N GLN A 55 -1.64 -6.19 -13.54
CA GLN A 55 -1.90 -5.19 -14.61
C GLN A 55 -1.88 -3.77 -14.04
N ALA A 56 -2.48 -3.55 -12.87
CA ALA A 56 -2.52 -2.24 -12.23
C ALA A 56 -1.13 -1.78 -11.79
N ILE A 57 -0.29 -2.68 -11.32
CA ILE A 57 1.07 -2.39 -10.87
C ILE A 57 1.99 -2.05 -12.04
N GLN A 58 1.76 -2.67 -13.20
CA GLN A 58 2.60 -2.50 -14.39
C GLN A 58 2.25 -1.27 -15.22
N GLN A 59 1.28 -0.47 -14.80
CA GLN A 59 0.93 0.77 -15.50
C GLN A 59 2.01 1.84 -15.31
N ASP A 60 1.98 2.87 -16.16
CA ASP A 60 2.95 3.98 -16.11
C ASP A 60 2.97 4.71 -14.77
N SER A 61 1.81 4.75 -14.09
CA SER A 61 1.68 5.31 -12.75
C SER A 61 1.20 4.23 -11.79
N PRO A 62 2.10 3.39 -11.25
CA PRO A 62 1.71 2.35 -10.31
C PRO A 62 1.18 2.95 -9.00
N PRO A 63 0.30 2.24 -8.29
CA PRO A 63 -0.22 2.72 -7.02
C PRO A 63 0.91 2.87 -6.00
N LEU A 64 0.77 3.84 -5.12
CA LEU A 64 1.73 4.05 -4.03
C LEU A 64 1.54 3.00 -2.93
N LEU A 65 0.29 2.63 -2.67
CA LEU A 65 -0.10 1.66 -1.66
C LEU A 65 -0.99 0.57 -2.26
N ILE A 66 -0.89 -0.63 -1.71
CA ILE A 66 -1.80 -1.74 -2.00
C ILE A 66 -2.38 -2.24 -0.68
N PHE A 67 -3.71 -2.33 -0.61
CA PHE A 67 -4.42 -3.01 0.47
C PHE A 67 -4.97 -4.31 -0.11
N THR A 68 -4.51 -5.45 0.38
CA THR A 68 -4.88 -6.73 -0.19
C THR A 68 -5.54 -7.66 0.83
N ASP A 69 -6.55 -8.39 0.38
CA ASP A 69 -7.11 -9.51 1.13
C ASP A 69 -6.07 -10.63 1.23
N THR A 70 -6.27 -11.54 2.17
CA THR A 70 -5.38 -12.68 2.38
C THR A 70 -5.54 -13.75 1.30
N ARG A 71 -6.71 -13.86 0.71
CA ARG A 71 -7.00 -14.86 -0.35
C ARG A 71 -7.73 -14.23 -1.52
N LEU A 72 -7.32 -14.66 -2.71
CA LEU A 72 -7.94 -14.30 -3.97
C LEU A 72 -8.24 -15.59 -4.73
N SER A 73 -9.06 -15.51 -5.78
CA SER A 73 -9.41 -16.70 -6.58
C SER A 73 -8.22 -17.34 -7.27
N ASP A 74 -7.20 -16.55 -7.60
CA ASP A 74 -6.02 -17.00 -8.34
C ASP A 74 -4.71 -16.91 -7.54
N GLY A 75 -4.80 -16.73 -6.23
CA GLY A 75 -3.61 -16.67 -5.40
C GLY A 75 -3.87 -16.14 -3.99
N THR A 76 -2.83 -15.65 -3.35
CA THR A 76 -2.85 -15.17 -1.98
C THR A 76 -2.13 -13.83 -1.85
N PHE A 77 -2.16 -13.26 -0.65
CA PHE A 77 -1.40 -12.04 -0.35
C PHE A 77 0.10 -12.18 -0.62
N GLN A 78 0.64 -13.40 -0.53
CA GLN A 78 2.06 -13.65 -0.84
C GLN A 78 2.36 -13.36 -2.30
N ASP A 79 1.45 -13.71 -3.20
CA ASP A 79 1.57 -13.39 -4.63
C ASP A 79 1.54 -11.88 -4.87
N ILE A 80 0.68 -11.16 -4.13
CA ILE A 80 0.62 -9.69 -4.21
C ILE A 80 1.93 -9.06 -3.72
N LEU A 81 2.48 -9.55 -2.60
CA LEU A 81 3.75 -9.06 -2.08
C LEU A 81 4.88 -9.28 -3.09
N LYS A 82 4.88 -10.43 -3.76
CA LYS A 82 5.86 -10.72 -4.81
C LYS A 82 5.73 -9.77 -6.00
N LEU A 83 4.51 -9.52 -6.46
CA LEU A 83 4.25 -8.55 -7.53
C LEU A 83 4.74 -7.16 -7.16
N ALA A 84 4.48 -6.73 -5.94
CA ALA A 84 4.93 -5.43 -5.45
C ALA A 84 6.46 -5.34 -5.37
N ALA A 85 7.11 -6.42 -4.93
CA ALA A 85 8.57 -6.48 -4.85
C ALA A 85 9.24 -6.40 -6.23
N GLU A 86 8.59 -6.90 -7.26
CA GLU A 86 9.08 -6.88 -8.64
C GLU A 86 8.70 -5.61 -9.41
N ALA A 87 7.91 -4.72 -8.82
CA ALA A 87 7.50 -3.49 -9.47
C ALA A 87 8.67 -2.53 -9.67
N GLU A 88 8.65 -1.77 -10.78
CA GLU A 88 9.72 -0.82 -11.09
C GLU A 88 9.80 0.31 -10.06
N GLU A 89 8.66 0.81 -9.61
CA GLU A 89 8.59 1.79 -8.54
C GLU A 89 8.14 1.14 -7.24
N PHE A 90 8.70 1.59 -6.13
CA PHE A 90 8.38 1.04 -4.82
C PHE A 90 6.89 1.18 -4.49
N VAL A 91 6.29 0.12 -3.98
CA VAL A 91 4.89 0.07 -3.56
C VAL A 91 4.84 -0.56 -2.17
N ASN A 92 4.17 0.09 -1.22
CA ASN A 92 3.91 -0.51 0.08
C ASN A 92 2.63 -1.35 0.06
N VAL A 93 2.69 -2.53 0.65
CA VAL A 93 1.55 -3.45 0.75
C VAL A 93 1.11 -3.58 2.21
N LEU A 94 -0.17 -3.37 2.43
CA LEU A 94 -0.83 -3.62 3.71
C LEU A 94 -1.78 -4.80 3.52
N VAL A 95 -1.58 -5.85 4.29
CA VAL A 95 -2.43 -7.04 4.24
C VAL A 95 -3.60 -6.85 5.20
N VAL A 96 -4.81 -7.03 4.71
CA VAL A 96 -6.04 -6.88 5.49
C VAL A 96 -6.68 -8.24 5.67
N SER A 97 -6.69 -8.75 6.90
CA SER A 97 -7.27 -10.05 7.23
C SER A 97 -8.61 -9.88 7.93
N ARG A 98 -9.52 -10.82 7.71
CA ARG A 98 -10.80 -10.87 8.42
C ARG A 98 -10.63 -11.16 9.90
N VAL A 99 -9.61 -11.92 10.24
CA VAL A 99 -9.37 -12.39 11.60
C VAL A 99 -7.92 -12.15 12.00
N GLY A 100 -7.69 -11.96 13.29
CA GLY A 100 -6.34 -11.91 13.84
C GLY A 100 -5.70 -13.30 13.77
N SER A 101 -4.50 -13.36 13.21
CA SER A 101 -3.73 -14.60 13.12
C SER A 101 -2.25 -14.26 13.22
N THR A 102 -1.60 -14.78 14.26
CA THR A 102 -0.17 -14.59 14.45
C THR A 102 0.63 -15.19 13.30
N THR A 103 0.20 -16.36 12.81
CA THR A 103 0.86 -17.03 11.69
C THR A 103 0.82 -16.18 10.42
N LEU A 104 -0.37 -15.68 10.05
CA LEU A 104 -0.52 -14.83 8.88
C LEU A 104 0.22 -13.49 9.04
N TYR A 105 0.19 -12.93 10.23
CA TYR A 105 0.95 -11.71 10.54
C TYR A 105 2.44 -11.91 10.26
N MET A 106 3.00 -12.99 10.81
CA MET A 106 4.44 -13.27 10.64
C MET A 106 4.79 -13.54 9.18
N GLU A 107 3.97 -14.30 8.48
CA GLU A 107 4.17 -14.55 7.05
C GLU A 107 4.15 -13.25 6.24
N ALA A 108 3.19 -12.37 6.53
CA ALA A 108 3.09 -11.09 5.85
C ALA A 108 4.33 -10.23 6.09
N MET A 109 4.77 -10.11 7.33
CA MET A 109 5.92 -9.29 7.68
C MET A 109 7.23 -9.88 7.12
N GLU A 110 7.38 -11.20 7.14
CA GLU A 110 8.54 -11.88 6.57
C GLU A 110 8.65 -11.70 5.05
N HIS A 111 7.51 -11.58 4.37
CA HIS A 111 7.48 -11.39 2.92
C HIS A 111 7.44 -9.93 2.49
N GLY A 112 7.65 -9.00 3.42
CA GLY A 112 7.83 -7.60 3.10
C GLY A 112 6.60 -6.71 3.15
N ALA A 113 5.50 -7.15 3.78
CA ALA A 113 4.35 -6.28 4.02
C ALA A 113 4.74 -5.11 4.91
N PHE A 114 4.17 -3.94 4.65
CA PHE A 114 4.35 -2.80 5.53
C PHE A 114 3.62 -3.02 6.87
N ASP A 115 2.41 -3.56 6.81
CA ASP A 115 1.64 -3.88 8.01
C ASP A 115 0.58 -4.93 7.70
N PHE A 116 0.00 -5.46 8.77
CA PHE A 116 -1.08 -6.46 8.75
C PHE A 116 -2.23 -5.92 9.59
N LEU A 117 -3.37 -5.70 8.95
CA LEU A 117 -4.51 -5.02 9.56
C LEU A 117 -5.70 -5.97 9.69
N THR A 118 -6.51 -5.73 10.73
CA THR A 118 -7.78 -6.42 10.92
C THR A 118 -8.91 -5.39 11.00
N PRO A 119 -10.19 -5.77 10.78
CA PRO A 119 -11.31 -4.83 10.86
C PRO A 119 -11.52 -4.20 12.23
N ASN A 120 -10.96 -4.79 13.27
CA ASN A 120 -11.08 -4.32 14.65
C ASN A 120 -10.05 -3.24 15.02
N ILE A 121 -9.27 -2.78 14.05
CA ILE A 121 -8.33 -1.68 14.31
C ILE A 121 -9.07 -0.44 14.79
N GLU A 122 -8.54 0.21 15.81
CA GLU A 122 -9.13 1.44 16.32
C GLU A 122 -9.14 2.51 15.22
N PRO A 123 -10.28 3.23 15.03
CA PRO A 123 -10.38 4.25 13.99
C PRO A 123 -9.28 5.31 14.06
N SER A 124 -8.77 5.62 15.26
CA SER A 124 -7.69 6.59 15.44
C SER A 124 -6.32 6.10 14.94
N ARG A 125 -6.12 4.79 14.86
CA ARG A 125 -4.84 4.21 14.42
C ARG A 125 -4.69 4.15 12.91
N PHE A 126 -5.79 4.00 12.19
CA PHE A 126 -5.73 3.86 10.74
C PHE A 126 -5.07 5.06 10.05
N PRO A 127 -5.43 6.32 10.38
CA PRO A 127 -4.76 7.47 9.77
C PRO A 127 -3.25 7.49 9.99
N LEU A 128 -2.78 7.07 11.15
CA LEU A 128 -1.35 7.01 11.45
C LEU A 128 -0.63 5.97 10.60
N ILE A 129 -1.23 4.80 10.46
CA ILE A 129 -0.68 3.72 9.64
C ILE A 129 -0.66 4.14 8.18
N PHE A 130 -1.74 4.73 7.70
CA PHE A 130 -1.86 5.23 6.34
C PHE A 130 -0.81 6.28 6.02
N LEU A 131 -0.63 7.27 6.88
CA LEU A 131 0.37 8.32 6.70
C LEU A 131 1.78 7.75 6.73
N SER A 132 2.06 6.83 7.64
CA SER A 132 3.37 6.18 7.74
C SER A 132 3.69 5.36 6.48
N ALA A 133 2.72 4.59 5.98
CA ALA A 133 2.90 3.79 4.78
C ALA A 133 3.11 4.66 3.54
N THR A 134 2.37 5.77 3.46
CA THR A 134 2.49 6.74 2.38
C THR A 134 3.86 7.43 2.41
N ALA A 135 4.26 7.90 3.57
CA ALA A 135 5.55 8.57 3.77
C ALA A 135 6.72 7.65 3.39
N ASP A 136 6.67 6.41 3.87
CA ASP A 136 7.70 5.42 3.58
C ASP A 136 7.80 5.13 2.07
N ALA A 137 6.66 4.92 1.41
CA ALA A 137 6.65 4.64 -0.03
C ALA A 137 7.20 5.80 -0.85
N MET A 138 6.81 7.03 -0.52
CA MET A 138 7.30 8.21 -1.22
C MET A 138 8.80 8.40 -1.02
N ASP A 139 9.28 8.22 0.20
CA ASP A 139 10.70 8.33 0.53
C ASP A 139 11.53 7.28 -0.24
N ARG A 140 11.05 6.05 -0.30
CA ARG A 140 11.73 4.98 -1.04
C ARG A 140 11.75 5.22 -2.54
N ARG A 141 10.67 5.77 -3.10
CA ARG A 141 10.64 6.16 -4.52
C ARG A 141 11.64 7.28 -4.82
N CYS A 142 11.75 8.24 -3.92
CA CYS A 142 12.77 9.31 -4.07
C CYS A 142 14.18 8.74 -4.06
N ARG A 143 14.47 7.80 -3.17
CA ARG A 143 15.78 7.13 -3.13
C ARG A 143 16.05 6.33 -4.39
N GLN A 144 15.06 5.62 -4.92
CA GLN A 144 15.18 4.88 -6.17
C GLN A 144 15.56 5.79 -7.32
N SER A 145 14.95 6.97 -7.41
CA SER A 145 15.27 7.97 -8.43
C SER A 145 16.70 8.47 -8.30
N GLN A 146 17.17 8.71 -7.07
CA GLN A 146 18.53 9.13 -6.80
C GLN A 146 19.56 8.05 -7.15
N GLU A 147 19.26 6.81 -6.80
CA GLU A 147 20.14 5.67 -7.12
C GLU A 147 20.26 5.46 -8.62
N SER A 148 19.17 5.68 -9.37
CA SER A 148 19.19 5.58 -10.83
C SER A 148 20.10 6.64 -11.48
N LEU A 149 20.29 7.79 -10.83
CA LEU A 149 21.14 8.87 -11.32
C LEU A 149 22.60 8.72 -10.88
N ALA A 150 22.86 8.04 -9.78
CA ALA A 150 24.20 7.91 -9.21
C ALA A 150 25.25 7.32 -10.16
N PRO A 151 24.97 6.25 -10.94
CA PRO A 151 25.95 5.70 -11.87
C PRO A 151 26.35 6.67 -13.01
N VAL A 152 25.52 7.64 -13.32
CA VAL A 152 25.78 8.61 -14.39
C VAL A 152 26.79 9.67 -13.94
N LEU A 153 26.89 9.90 -12.64
CA LEU A 153 27.78 10.90 -12.06
C LEU A 153 29.16 10.34 -11.70
N ALA A 154 29.29 9.03 -11.73
CA ALA A 154 30.57 8.37 -11.52
C ALA A 154 31.31 8.19 -12.83
#